data_7ab9ee8a1af6d1233f61a2626edba2d1
#
_entry.id   7ab9ee8a1af6d1233f61a2626edba2d1
#
_cell.length_a   1.000
_cell.length_b   1.000
_cell.length_c   1.000
_cell.angle_alpha   90.00
_cell.angle_beta   90.00
_cell.angle_gamma   90.00
#
_symmetry.space_group_name_H-M   'P 1'
#
loop_
_entity.id
_entity.type
_entity.pdbx_description
1 polymer ?
#
loop_
_entity_poly.entity_id
_entity_poly.type
_entity_poly.pdbx_seq_one_letter_code
_entity_poly.pdbx_strand_id
1 'polypeptide(L)'
;SRSSETAIVTLTQGEIEAQGYQRLGLDQAAAARLKGRLRAWDSLAAPLWGGVAQARCVQLGYYCLQLPAMAEQPQTPFASRESGECDVRSVRRHNPLSLPADADGQPTWDNLIADLAAVIEHYRPEVLLTPHPELDPHHDHVASTRAVLEACAQTRWQPQTLLLYANHLHDNDRWPMGPAGMGIALPPAISALPADRLWSPSLDAERQLDKAMALALQHDLQGALPLKKRLRRLIQRLLAGRRWPATGEDEFFRKAVRRHELFWVRQR
;
A
#
# COMPACT_ATOMS: atom_id res chain seq x y z
N SER A 1 -6.84 -27.46 -1.64
CA SER A 1 -6.49 -26.10 -1.19
C SER A 1 -7.77 -25.32 -1.01
N ARG A 2 -8.10 -24.91 0.20
CA ARG A 2 -9.15 -23.91 0.40
C ARG A 2 -8.58 -22.62 -0.18
N SER A 3 -9.11 -22.12 -1.30
CA SER A 3 -8.86 -20.75 -1.74
C SER A 3 -9.42 -19.84 -0.66
N SER A 4 -8.55 -19.23 0.13
CA SER A 4 -8.97 -18.21 1.07
C SER A 4 -9.53 -17.04 0.26
N GLU A 5 -10.76 -16.65 0.52
CA GLU A 5 -11.34 -15.48 -0.11
C GLU A 5 -10.65 -14.23 0.43
N THR A 6 -9.94 -13.53 -0.44
CA THR A 6 -9.18 -12.33 -0.09
C THR A 6 -9.96 -11.08 -0.52
N ALA A 7 -10.02 -10.06 0.33
CA ALA A 7 -10.47 -8.71 -0.03
C ALA A 7 -9.30 -7.73 0.13
N ILE A 8 -9.22 -6.75 -0.75
CA ILE A 8 -8.21 -5.68 -0.71
C ILE A 8 -8.91 -4.35 -0.47
N VAL A 9 -8.40 -3.61 0.50
CA VAL A 9 -8.92 -2.28 0.86
C VAL A 9 -7.81 -1.27 0.70
N THR A 10 -8.00 -0.30 -0.19
CA THR A 10 -7.06 0.79 -0.42
C THR A 10 -7.56 2.05 0.28
N LEU A 11 -6.82 2.55 1.26
CA LEU A 11 -7.25 3.65 2.11
C LEU A 11 -7.08 5.00 1.42
N THR A 12 -5.88 5.28 0.87
CA THR A 12 -5.53 6.58 0.30
C THR A 12 -5.33 6.51 -1.21
N GLN A 13 -5.55 7.62 -1.88
CA GLN A 13 -5.46 7.74 -3.34
C GLN A 13 -4.02 7.72 -3.88
N GLY A 14 -3.01 8.04 -3.05
CA GLY A 14 -1.62 8.12 -3.51
C GLY A 14 -1.35 9.28 -4.47
N GLU A 15 -2.08 10.36 -4.37
CA GLU A 15 -2.13 11.47 -5.31
C GLU A 15 -0.96 12.46 -5.22
N ILE A 16 -0.21 12.44 -4.13
CA ILE A 16 0.90 13.35 -3.88
C ILE A 16 2.14 13.03 -4.73
N GLU A 17 3.08 13.99 -4.80
CA GLU A 17 4.31 13.86 -5.62
C GLU A 17 3.99 13.65 -7.12
N ALA A 18 3.05 14.42 -7.65
CA ALA A 18 2.53 14.28 -9.00
C ALA A 18 3.37 14.93 -10.10
N GLN A 19 4.61 15.38 -9.82
CA GLN A 19 5.48 16.13 -10.77
C GLN A 19 5.72 15.38 -12.08
N GLY A 20 5.73 14.06 -12.05
CA GLY A 20 5.85 13.23 -13.25
C GLY A 20 4.71 13.45 -14.26
N TYR A 21 3.52 13.74 -13.75
CA TYR A 21 2.29 13.94 -14.54
C TYR A 21 2.16 15.39 -15.05
N GLN A 22 2.86 16.34 -14.46
CA GLN A 22 2.92 17.73 -14.98
C GLN A 22 3.53 17.81 -16.38
N ARG A 23 4.34 16.82 -16.78
CA ARG A 23 4.89 16.69 -18.13
C ARG A 23 3.84 16.56 -19.23
N LEU A 24 2.59 16.28 -18.86
CA LEU A 24 1.43 16.26 -19.75
C LEU A 24 0.81 17.64 -19.97
N GLY A 25 1.47 18.70 -19.51
CA GLY A 25 0.96 20.08 -19.58
C GLY A 25 -0.10 20.41 -18.51
N LEU A 26 -0.19 19.60 -17.46
CA LEU A 26 -1.14 19.79 -16.37
C LEU A 26 -0.52 20.68 -15.27
N ASP A 27 -1.35 21.49 -14.63
CA ASP A 27 -0.98 22.12 -13.36
C ASP A 27 -0.87 21.08 -12.23
N GLN A 28 -0.36 21.51 -11.07
CA GLN A 28 -0.15 20.62 -9.93
C GLN A 28 -1.44 19.91 -9.49
N ALA A 29 -2.53 20.65 -9.38
CA ALA A 29 -3.80 20.12 -8.90
C ALA A 29 -4.39 19.10 -9.88
N ALA A 30 -4.35 19.39 -11.19
CA ALA A 30 -4.80 18.46 -12.22
C ALA A 30 -3.91 17.22 -12.31
N ALA A 31 -2.59 17.38 -12.15
CA ALA A 31 -1.63 16.28 -12.13
C ALA A 31 -1.88 15.36 -10.93
N ALA A 32 -2.12 15.92 -9.74
CA ALA A 32 -2.46 15.16 -8.53
C ALA A 32 -3.79 14.38 -8.70
N ARG A 33 -4.84 15.02 -9.22
CA ARG A 33 -6.10 14.32 -9.52
C ARG A 33 -5.92 13.19 -10.53
N LEU A 34 -5.15 13.42 -11.59
CA LEU A 34 -4.86 12.37 -12.58
C LEU A 34 -4.12 11.20 -11.94
N LYS A 35 -3.09 11.48 -11.15
CA LYS A 35 -2.33 10.46 -10.42
C LYS A 35 -3.24 9.65 -9.51
N GLY A 36 -4.08 10.29 -8.68
CA GLY A 36 -5.02 9.61 -7.80
C GLY A 36 -5.96 8.65 -8.55
N ARG A 37 -6.50 9.07 -9.70
CA ARG A 37 -7.34 8.22 -10.55
C ARG A 37 -6.57 7.02 -11.13
N LEU A 38 -5.36 7.22 -11.61
CA LEU A 38 -4.52 6.13 -12.12
C LEU A 38 -4.18 5.14 -11.01
N ARG A 39 -3.85 5.63 -9.82
CA ARG A 39 -3.59 4.74 -8.67
C ARG A 39 -4.83 3.98 -8.20
N ALA A 40 -6.02 4.57 -8.34
CA ALA A 40 -7.25 3.83 -8.11
C ALA A 40 -7.42 2.66 -9.10
N TRP A 41 -7.02 2.83 -10.37
CA TRP A 41 -6.96 1.72 -11.32
C TRP A 41 -5.88 0.70 -10.98
N ASP A 42 -4.69 1.13 -10.59
CA ASP A 42 -3.60 0.23 -10.17
C ASP A 42 -4.03 -0.65 -8.99
N SER A 43 -4.79 -0.08 -8.06
CA SER A 43 -5.30 -0.79 -6.89
C SER A 43 -6.46 -1.76 -7.18
N LEU A 44 -6.99 -1.75 -8.40
CA LEU A 44 -7.85 -2.80 -8.94
C LEU A 44 -7.05 -3.81 -9.78
N ALA A 45 -6.19 -3.33 -10.67
CA ALA A 45 -5.45 -4.15 -11.61
C ALA A 45 -4.48 -5.13 -10.91
N ALA A 46 -3.75 -4.67 -9.90
CA ALA A 46 -2.79 -5.51 -9.18
C ALA A 46 -3.46 -6.66 -8.41
N PRO A 47 -4.54 -6.45 -7.61
CA PRO A 47 -5.29 -7.54 -7.02
C PRO A 47 -5.93 -8.51 -8.03
N LEU A 48 -6.48 -7.99 -9.14
CA LEU A 48 -7.04 -8.83 -10.20
C LEU A 48 -5.99 -9.76 -10.81
N TRP A 49 -4.76 -9.27 -11.05
CA TRP A 49 -3.64 -10.11 -11.45
C TRP A 49 -3.37 -11.22 -10.42
N GLY A 50 -3.46 -10.90 -9.13
CA GLY A 50 -3.32 -11.86 -8.03
C GLY A 50 -4.52 -12.80 -7.82
N GLY A 51 -5.53 -12.76 -8.68
CA GLY A 51 -6.73 -13.61 -8.61
C GLY A 51 -7.79 -13.13 -7.62
N VAL A 52 -7.68 -11.90 -7.11
CA VAL A 52 -8.73 -11.30 -6.26
C VAL A 52 -9.84 -10.73 -7.15
N ALA A 53 -11.07 -11.16 -6.94
CA ALA A 53 -12.20 -10.67 -7.72
C ALA A 53 -12.43 -9.16 -7.51
N GLN A 54 -12.85 -8.43 -8.54
CA GLN A 54 -13.17 -7.00 -8.45
C GLN A 54 -14.18 -6.70 -7.33
N ALA A 55 -15.18 -7.57 -7.16
CA ALA A 55 -16.16 -7.46 -6.08
C ALA A 55 -15.56 -7.54 -4.66
N ARG A 56 -14.24 -7.73 -4.53
CA ARG A 56 -13.50 -7.78 -3.27
C ARG A 56 -12.40 -6.71 -3.20
N CYS A 57 -12.42 -5.73 -4.12
CA CYS A 57 -11.51 -4.59 -4.11
C CYS A 57 -12.28 -3.33 -3.74
N VAL A 58 -11.92 -2.71 -2.63
CA VAL A 58 -12.60 -1.52 -2.09
C VAL A 58 -11.63 -0.34 -2.05
N GLN A 59 -12.08 0.81 -2.58
CA GLN A 59 -11.36 2.08 -2.54
C GLN A 59 -12.02 2.98 -1.51
N LEU A 60 -11.29 3.41 -0.47
CA LEU A 60 -11.81 4.35 0.52
C LEU A 60 -11.64 5.80 0.11
N GLY A 61 -10.63 6.12 -0.71
CA GLY A 61 -10.49 7.42 -1.38
C GLY A 61 -10.00 8.56 -0.49
N TYR A 62 -9.46 8.28 0.69
CA TYR A 62 -8.84 9.31 1.54
C TYR A 62 -7.53 9.81 0.94
N TYR A 63 -7.01 10.93 1.46
CA TYR A 63 -5.86 11.60 0.87
C TYR A 63 -4.55 11.26 1.59
N CYS A 64 -3.48 11.18 0.80
CA CYS A 64 -2.14 10.85 1.32
C CYS A 64 -1.63 11.88 2.32
N LEU A 65 -0.91 11.38 3.32
CA LEU A 65 -0.30 12.16 4.42
C LEU A 65 -1.29 12.97 5.27
N GLN A 66 -2.60 12.65 5.17
CA GLN A 66 -3.63 13.30 5.96
C GLN A 66 -4.11 12.44 7.14
N LEU A 67 -3.91 11.12 7.10
CA LEU A 67 -4.43 10.21 8.13
C LEU A 67 -4.00 10.57 9.56
N PRO A 68 -2.75 10.98 9.84
CA PRO A 68 -2.35 11.39 11.19
C PRO A 68 -3.10 12.64 11.68
N ALA A 69 -3.23 13.66 10.84
CA ALA A 69 -3.95 14.88 11.19
C ALA A 69 -5.45 14.64 11.38
N MET A 70 -6.04 13.77 10.55
CA MET A 70 -7.42 13.31 10.74
C MET A 70 -7.62 12.63 12.09
N ALA A 71 -6.66 11.79 12.51
CA ALA A 71 -6.71 11.10 13.80
C ALA A 71 -6.61 12.05 15.03
N GLU A 72 -5.98 13.20 14.85
CA GLU A 72 -5.92 14.26 15.87
C GLU A 72 -7.20 15.10 15.94
N GLN A 73 -7.90 15.25 14.82
CA GLN A 73 -9.13 16.02 14.67
C GLN A 73 -10.20 15.21 13.95
N PRO A 74 -10.83 14.22 14.62
CA PRO A 74 -11.61 13.16 13.97
C PRO A 74 -12.80 13.63 13.14
N GLN A 75 -13.39 14.78 13.46
CA GLN A 75 -14.57 15.32 12.75
C GLN A 75 -14.21 16.38 11.71
N THR A 76 -12.93 16.80 11.64
CA THR A 76 -12.47 17.79 10.67
C THR A 76 -12.16 17.14 9.34
N PRO A 77 -12.73 17.61 8.21
CA PRO A 77 -12.38 17.09 6.90
C PRO A 77 -11.01 17.62 6.44
N PHE A 78 -10.18 16.72 5.91
CA PHE A 78 -8.84 17.03 5.42
C PHE A 78 -8.75 16.80 3.92
N ALA A 79 -8.67 17.88 3.16
CA ALA A 79 -8.50 17.86 1.71
C ALA A 79 -7.11 17.37 1.29
N SER A 80 -6.99 16.94 0.03
CA SER A 80 -5.68 16.67 -0.58
C SER A 80 -4.81 17.93 -0.58
N ARG A 81 -3.56 17.79 -0.15
CA ARG A 81 -2.59 18.89 -0.11
C ARG A 81 -2.21 19.41 -1.49
N GLU A 82 -2.22 18.56 -2.51
CA GLU A 82 -1.80 18.94 -3.87
C GLU A 82 -2.98 19.26 -4.78
N SER A 83 -4.10 18.53 -4.71
CA SER A 83 -5.25 18.75 -5.58
C SER A 83 -6.30 19.71 -5.00
N GLY A 84 -6.32 19.91 -3.67
CA GLY A 84 -7.36 20.64 -2.97
C GLY A 84 -8.71 19.90 -2.93
N GLU A 85 -8.79 18.68 -3.48
CA GLU A 85 -10.00 17.87 -3.49
C GLU A 85 -10.36 17.40 -2.08
N CYS A 86 -11.65 17.45 -1.74
CA CYS A 86 -12.17 17.13 -0.41
C CYS A 86 -13.41 16.24 -0.49
N ASP A 87 -13.44 15.31 -1.44
CA ASP A 87 -14.53 14.37 -1.64
C ASP A 87 -13.98 12.96 -1.91
N VAL A 88 -14.14 12.05 -0.93
CA VAL A 88 -13.64 10.68 -1.03
C VAL A 88 -14.33 9.86 -2.14
N ARG A 89 -15.50 10.27 -2.60
CA ARG A 89 -16.30 9.55 -3.61
C ARG A 89 -15.67 9.59 -5.00
N SER A 90 -14.74 10.51 -5.24
CA SER A 90 -14.13 10.73 -6.57
C SER A 90 -13.47 9.47 -7.17
N VAL A 91 -13.03 8.52 -6.34
CA VAL A 91 -12.41 7.26 -6.77
C VAL A 91 -13.22 6.01 -6.41
N ARG A 92 -14.40 6.16 -5.81
CA ARG A 92 -15.23 5.03 -5.33
C ARG A 92 -16.16 4.42 -6.38
N ARG A 93 -16.16 4.94 -7.60
CA ARG A 93 -17.10 4.57 -8.68
C ARG A 93 -17.24 3.06 -8.89
N HIS A 94 -16.20 2.30 -8.63
CA HIS A 94 -16.16 0.85 -8.87
C HIS A 94 -16.22 0.03 -7.59
N ASN A 95 -16.53 0.65 -6.46
CA ASN A 95 -16.70 -0.08 -5.21
C ASN A 95 -17.87 -1.08 -5.31
N PRO A 96 -17.69 -2.28 -4.76
CA PRO A 96 -18.73 -3.31 -4.76
C PRO A 96 -19.82 -3.08 -3.70
N LEU A 97 -19.60 -2.17 -2.76
CA LEU A 97 -20.53 -1.85 -1.67
C LEU A 97 -20.56 -0.34 -1.43
N SER A 98 -21.69 0.14 -0.94
CA SER A 98 -21.82 1.50 -0.45
C SER A 98 -21.20 1.62 0.93
N LEU A 99 -20.48 2.72 1.16
CA LEU A 99 -19.78 3.00 2.40
C LEU A 99 -20.45 4.15 3.16
N PRO A 100 -20.33 4.20 4.51
CA PRO A 100 -20.92 5.28 5.32
C PRO A 100 -20.54 6.69 4.83
N ALA A 101 -19.28 6.93 4.49
CA ALA A 101 -18.82 8.22 4.00
C ALA A 101 -19.34 8.60 2.60
N ASP A 102 -20.06 7.72 1.90
CA ASP A 102 -20.72 8.07 0.64
C ASP A 102 -21.88 9.06 0.87
N ALA A 103 -22.38 9.15 2.11
CA ALA A 103 -23.47 10.05 2.45
C ALA A 103 -23.09 11.53 2.30
N ASP A 104 -21.89 11.91 2.75
CA ASP A 104 -21.41 13.29 2.74
C ASP A 104 -20.12 13.52 1.92
N GLY A 105 -19.35 12.46 1.65
CA GLY A 105 -18.09 12.48 0.92
C GLY A 105 -16.91 13.05 1.72
N GLN A 106 -17.09 13.35 3.01
CA GLN A 106 -16.09 14.08 3.78
C GLN A 106 -14.91 13.18 4.23
N PRO A 107 -13.66 13.60 3.99
CA PRO A 107 -12.47 12.89 4.44
C PRO A 107 -12.16 13.18 5.90
N THR A 108 -12.97 12.62 6.81
CA THR A 108 -12.80 12.72 8.27
C THR A 108 -12.33 11.37 8.84
N TRP A 109 -11.72 11.39 10.03
CA TRP A 109 -11.33 10.16 10.72
C TRP A 109 -12.55 9.33 11.10
N ASP A 110 -13.61 9.96 11.61
CA ASP A 110 -14.85 9.26 11.97
C ASP A 110 -15.44 8.51 10.77
N ASN A 111 -15.45 9.12 9.59
CA ASN A 111 -15.88 8.48 8.35
C ASN A 111 -14.94 7.33 7.93
N LEU A 112 -13.62 7.48 8.09
CA LEU A 112 -12.66 6.41 7.80
C LEU A 112 -12.90 5.19 8.71
N ILE A 113 -13.12 5.41 10.00
CA ILE A 113 -13.42 4.33 10.95
C ILE A 113 -14.75 3.66 10.60
N ALA A 114 -15.79 4.43 10.29
CA ALA A 114 -17.10 3.89 9.89
C ALA A 114 -17.00 3.07 8.59
N ASP A 115 -16.28 3.55 7.58
CA ASP A 115 -16.05 2.83 6.32
C ASP A 115 -15.31 1.51 6.56
N LEU A 116 -14.24 1.52 7.34
CA LEU A 116 -13.48 0.31 7.68
C LEU A 116 -14.32 -0.67 8.48
N ALA A 117 -15.13 -0.20 9.43
CA ALA A 117 -16.04 -1.04 10.20
C ALA A 117 -17.07 -1.71 9.28
N ALA A 118 -17.66 -0.97 8.34
CA ALA A 118 -18.59 -1.52 7.36
C ALA A 118 -17.94 -2.60 6.47
N VAL A 119 -16.70 -2.38 6.04
CA VAL A 119 -15.93 -3.36 5.25
C VAL A 119 -15.63 -4.62 6.06
N ILE A 120 -15.23 -4.47 7.34
CA ILE A 120 -14.94 -5.61 8.24
C ILE A 120 -16.22 -6.42 8.49
N GLU A 121 -17.35 -5.77 8.76
CA GLU A 121 -18.64 -6.46 8.94
C GLU A 121 -19.11 -7.17 7.68
N HIS A 122 -18.86 -6.58 6.50
CA HIS A 122 -19.24 -7.16 5.22
C HIS A 122 -18.45 -8.42 4.88
N TYR A 123 -17.11 -8.35 4.95
CA TYR A 123 -16.24 -9.46 4.54
C TYR A 123 -15.92 -10.45 5.65
N ARG A 124 -16.08 -10.06 6.90
CA ARG A 124 -15.84 -10.89 8.10
C ARG A 124 -14.50 -11.64 8.06
N PRO A 125 -13.37 -10.92 7.92
CA PRO A 125 -12.07 -11.55 7.75
C PRO A 125 -11.64 -12.29 9.03
N GLU A 126 -11.15 -13.52 8.91
CA GLU A 126 -10.48 -14.24 9.99
C GLU A 126 -9.08 -13.67 10.23
N VAL A 127 -8.43 -13.24 9.15
CA VAL A 127 -7.08 -12.67 9.14
C VAL A 127 -7.11 -11.27 8.55
N LEU A 128 -6.56 -10.31 9.26
CA LEU A 128 -6.35 -8.94 8.81
C LEU A 128 -4.86 -8.69 8.56
N LEU A 129 -4.53 -8.11 7.40
CA LEU A 129 -3.17 -7.72 7.03
C LEU A 129 -3.06 -6.19 7.00
N THR A 130 -2.12 -5.62 7.77
CA THR A 130 -1.91 -4.16 7.88
C THR A 130 -0.44 -3.84 8.18
N PRO A 131 0.05 -2.60 7.93
CA PRO A 131 1.42 -2.23 8.28
C PRO A 131 1.76 -2.42 9.75
N HIS A 132 3.04 -2.64 10.04
CA HIS A 132 3.51 -2.77 11.42
C HIS A 132 3.61 -1.40 12.10
N PRO A 133 2.86 -1.11 13.16
CA PRO A 133 2.74 0.25 13.71
C PRO A 133 4.01 0.75 14.41
N GLU A 134 4.90 -0.15 14.86
CA GLU A 134 6.14 0.24 15.53
C GLU A 134 7.39 0.15 14.63
N LEU A 135 7.35 -0.64 13.54
CA LEU A 135 8.50 -0.83 12.65
C LEU A 135 8.47 0.09 11.44
N ASP A 136 7.30 0.32 10.88
CA ASP A 136 7.15 1.15 9.70
C ASP A 136 7.15 2.63 10.11
N PRO A 137 8.08 3.46 9.60
CA PRO A 137 8.18 4.87 9.95
C PRO A 137 7.18 5.76 9.22
N HIS A 138 6.50 5.23 8.20
CA HIS A 138 5.59 6.04 7.40
C HIS A 138 4.32 6.38 8.18
N HIS A 139 4.07 7.66 8.38
CA HIS A 139 2.97 8.13 9.23
C HIS A 139 1.59 7.61 8.81
N ASP A 140 1.29 7.56 7.49
CA ASP A 140 0.02 6.99 7.02
C ASP A 140 -0.07 5.48 7.26
N HIS A 141 1.06 4.74 7.21
CA HIS A 141 1.04 3.29 7.51
C HIS A 141 0.72 3.05 8.98
N VAL A 142 1.34 3.80 9.88
CA VAL A 142 1.05 3.74 11.32
C VAL A 142 -0.41 4.11 11.59
N ALA A 143 -0.88 5.22 11.01
CA ALA A 143 -2.26 5.69 11.16
C ALA A 143 -3.27 4.69 10.55
N SER A 144 -2.94 4.03 9.44
CA SER A 144 -3.79 2.99 8.84
C SER A 144 -4.03 1.83 9.80
N THR A 145 -2.99 1.35 10.48
CA THR A 145 -3.13 0.28 11.47
C THR A 145 -3.93 0.73 12.67
N ARG A 146 -3.72 1.95 13.14
CA ARG A 146 -4.55 2.56 14.20
C ARG A 146 -6.03 2.59 13.78
N ALA A 147 -6.34 3.05 12.57
CA ALA A 147 -7.71 3.09 12.05
C ALA A 147 -8.34 1.69 11.98
N VAL A 148 -7.61 0.69 11.50
CA VAL A 148 -8.06 -0.71 11.47
C VAL A 148 -8.39 -1.22 12.87
N LEU A 149 -7.55 -0.93 13.87
CA LEU A 149 -7.78 -1.37 15.25
C LEU A 149 -8.98 -0.67 15.88
N GLU A 150 -9.15 0.63 15.66
CA GLU A 150 -10.32 1.41 16.11
C GLU A 150 -11.61 0.91 15.43
N ALA A 151 -11.57 0.63 14.12
CA ALA A 151 -12.71 0.06 13.42
C ALA A 151 -13.10 -1.32 13.96
N CYS A 152 -12.12 -2.21 14.19
CA CYS A 152 -12.38 -3.51 14.82
C CYS A 152 -13.07 -3.38 16.18
N ALA A 153 -12.73 -2.37 16.98
CA ALA A 153 -13.36 -2.14 18.26
C ALA A 153 -14.85 -1.73 18.15
N GLN A 154 -15.26 -1.21 16.97
CA GLN A 154 -16.65 -0.80 16.70
C GLN A 154 -17.48 -1.89 16.01
N THR A 155 -16.86 -3.00 15.58
CA THR A 155 -17.53 -4.08 14.86
C THR A 155 -17.93 -5.22 15.79
N ARG A 156 -18.98 -5.96 15.40
CA ARG A 156 -19.35 -7.21 16.05
C ARG A 156 -18.43 -8.37 15.65
N TRP A 157 -17.93 -8.31 14.42
CA TRP A 157 -16.98 -9.30 13.92
C TRP A 157 -15.57 -8.96 14.39
N GLN A 158 -14.90 -9.93 15.00
CA GLN A 158 -13.51 -9.78 15.45
C GLN A 158 -12.59 -10.70 14.66
N PRO A 159 -11.63 -10.14 13.90
CA PRO A 159 -10.59 -10.95 13.28
C PRO A 159 -9.78 -11.71 14.34
N GLN A 160 -9.46 -12.98 14.06
CA GLN A 160 -8.71 -13.81 15.01
C GLN A 160 -7.22 -13.53 14.97
N THR A 161 -6.72 -13.16 13.79
CA THR A 161 -5.29 -12.97 13.55
C THR A 161 -5.02 -11.65 12.85
N LEU A 162 -4.04 -10.91 13.36
CA LEU A 162 -3.48 -9.75 12.72
C LEU A 162 -2.10 -10.10 12.15
N LEU A 163 -1.92 -9.95 10.84
CA LEU A 163 -0.63 -10.06 10.17
C LEU A 163 -0.09 -8.65 9.91
N LEU A 164 1.08 -8.37 10.46
CA LEU A 164 1.74 -7.08 10.33
C LEU A 164 2.93 -7.20 9.37
N TYR A 165 3.12 -6.20 8.51
CA TYR A 165 4.26 -6.14 7.59
C TYR A 165 4.93 -4.77 7.66
N ALA A 166 6.21 -4.68 7.27
CA ALA A 166 6.93 -3.42 7.14
C ALA A 166 7.45 -3.25 5.72
N ASN A 167 7.09 -2.13 5.09
CA ASN A 167 7.63 -1.72 3.78
C ASN A 167 8.90 -0.88 3.93
N HIS A 168 8.99 -0.15 5.02
CA HIS A 168 10.11 0.71 5.40
C HIS A 168 10.53 0.36 6.82
N LEU A 169 11.78 0.73 7.18
CA LEU A 169 12.25 0.65 8.55
C LEU A 169 12.83 2.00 8.96
N HIS A 170 12.67 2.35 10.23
CA HIS A 170 13.40 3.46 10.81
C HIS A 170 14.90 3.27 10.57
N ASP A 171 15.58 4.31 10.12
CA ASP A 171 17.02 4.39 9.92
C ASP A 171 17.64 3.35 8.96
N ASN A 172 16.82 2.64 8.19
CA ASN A 172 17.29 1.64 7.23
C ASN A 172 16.47 1.53 5.94
N ASP A 173 16.64 2.50 5.06
CA ASP A 173 16.02 2.49 3.73
C ASP A 173 16.47 1.34 2.81
N ARG A 174 17.55 0.62 3.18
CA ARG A 174 18.08 -0.46 2.36
C ARG A 174 17.49 -1.83 2.70
N TRP A 175 16.78 -1.93 3.81
CA TRP A 175 16.12 -3.19 4.17
C TRP A 175 14.92 -3.49 3.24
N PRO A 176 14.68 -4.77 2.92
CA PRO A 176 15.55 -5.93 3.11
C PRO A 176 16.81 -5.86 2.23
N MET A 177 17.96 -6.25 2.83
CA MET A 177 19.26 -6.20 2.16
C MET A 177 19.41 -7.26 1.07
N GLY A 178 20.38 -7.06 0.17
CA GLY A 178 20.72 -8.00 -0.89
C GLY A 178 19.91 -7.83 -2.17
N PRO A 179 20.23 -8.58 -3.25
CA PRO A 179 19.56 -8.50 -4.54
C PRO A 179 18.14 -9.09 -4.49
N ALA A 180 17.35 -8.80 -5.53
CA ALA A 180 16.05 -9.44 -5.75
C ALA A 180 16.19 -10.98 -5.77
N GLY A 181 15.13 -11.69 -5.35
CA GLY A 181 15.12 -13.16 -5.30
C GLY A 181 15.90 -13.77 -4.13
N MET A 182 16.52 -12.97 -3.27
CA MET A 182 17.10 -13.44 -2.01
C MET A 182 16.05 -13.51 -0.90
N GLY A 183 16.38 -14.21 0.19
CA GLY A 183 15.56 -14.22 1.39
C GLY A 183 15.46 -12.84 2.06
N ILE A 184 14.51 -12.70 2.98
CA ILE A 184 14.38 -11.54 3.87
C ILE A 184 14.98 -11.93 5.22
N ALA A 185 16.01 -11.19 5.64
CA ALA A 185 16.51 -11.28 7.00
C ALA A 185 15.61 -10.45 7.93
N LEU A 186 15.61 -10.78 9.21
CA LEU A 186 15.00 -9.93 10.23
C LEU A 186 15.66 -8.54 10.21
N PRO A 187 14.89 -7.48 10.51
CA PRO A 187 15.46 -6.15 10.64
C PRO A 187 16.59 -6.15 11.67
N PRO A 188 17.71 -5.45 11.44
CA PRO A 188 18.74 -5.29 12.45
C PRO A 188 18.23 -4.47 13.64
N ALA A 189 18.75 -4.72 14.83
CA ALA A 189 18.45 -3.99 16.06
C ALA A 189 16.96 -4.03 16.49
N ILE A 190 16.45 -5.23 16.72
CA ILE A 190 15.06 -5.46 17.16
C ILE A 190 14.94 -5.48 18.70
N SER A 191 15.67 -4.65 19.40
CA SER A 191 15.67 -4.63 20.87
C SER A 191 14.32 -4.25 21.51
N ALA A 192 13.33 -3.85 20.72
CA ALA A 192 12.02 -3.39 21.19
C ALA A 192 10.83 -4.00 20.43
N LEU A 193 11.01 -5.05 19.62
CA LEU A 193 9.84 -5.70 19.02
C LEU A 193 9.01 -6.38 20.08
N PRO A 194 7.69 -6.17 20.07
CA PRO A 194 6.80 -7.00 20.85
C PRO A 194 7.04 -8.47 20.51
N ALA A 195 6.75 -9.36 21.44
CA ALA A 195 6.92 -10.80 21.28
C ALA A 195 5.93 -11.42 20.27
N ASP A 196 5.79 -10.78 19.10
CA ASP A 196 4.98 -11.28 18.01
C ASP A 196 5.62 -12.53 17.40
N ARG A 197 4.80 -13.49 17.08
CA ARG A 197 5.27 -14.67 16.33
C ARG A 197 5.64 -14.25 14.90
N LEU A 198 6.67 -14.87 14.35
CA LEU A 198 7.07 -14.64 12.97
C LEU A 198 6.45 -15.69 12.05
N TRP A 199 5.95 -15.25 10.90
CA TRP A 199 5.52 -16.11 9.82
C TRP A 199 6.19 -15.66 8.52
N SER A 200 6.88 -16.59 7.87
CA SER A 200 7.67 -16.29 6.68
C SER A 200 7.37 -17.34 5.59
N PRO A 201 6.28 -17.16 4.84
CA PRO A 201 5.92 -18.07 3.75
C PRO A 201 6.91 -17.95 2.59
N SER A 202 7.32 -19.09 2.04
CA SER A 202 8.19 -19.13 0.87
C SER A 202 7.40 -18.84 -0.42
N LEU A 203 8.07 -18.16 -1.34
CA LEU A 203 7.60 -17.91 -2.70
C LEU A 203 8.49 -18.68 -3.68
N ASP A 204 7.90 -19.57 -4.47
CA ASP A 204 8.56 -20.20 -5.61
C ASP A 204 8.84 -19.17 -6.72
N ALA A 205 9.51 -19.60 -7.78
CA ALA A 205 9.88 -18.69 -8.87
C ALA A 205 8.67 -18.12 -9.61
N GLU A 206 7.59 -18.88 -9.73
CA GLU A 206 6.36 -18.44 -10.39
C GLU A 206 5.67 -17.34 -9.57
N ARG A 207 5.50 -17.54 -8.27
CA ARG A 207 4.92 -16.52 -7.37
C ARG A 207 5.78 -15.26 -7.25
N GLN A 208 7.11 -15.40 -7.31
CA GLN A 208 8.01 -14.25 -7.37
C GLN A 208 7.80 -13.45 -8.66
N LEU A 209 7.62 -14.15 -9.80
CA LEU A 209 7.31 -13.51 -11.07
C LEU A 209 5.94 -12.83 -11.03
N ASP A 210 4.91 -13.50 -10.52
CA ASP A 210 3.58 -12.93 -10.35
C ASP A 210 3.61 -11.66 -9.51
N LYS A 211 4.36 -11.66 -8.42
CA LYS A 211 4.55 -10.48 -7.58
C LYS A 211 5.28 -9.35 -8.34
N ALA A 212 6.30 -9.67 -9.13
CA ALA A 212 6.98 -8.69 -9.96
C ALA A 212 6.03 -8.09 -11.00
N MET A 213 5.18 -8.90 -11.63
CA MET A 213 4.18 -8.44 -12.59
C MET A 213 3.11 -7.57 -11.93
N ALA A 214 2.60 -7.96 -10.74
CA ALA A 214 1.67 -7.13 -9.97
C ALA A 214 2.25 -5.74 -9.65
N LEU A 215 3.52 -5.68 -9.27
CA LEU A 215 4.22 -4.41 -9.03
C LEU A 215 4.41 -3.61 -10.32
N ALA A 216 4.67 -4.29 -11.46
CA ALA A 216 4.83 -3.62 -12.76
C ALA A 216 3.53 -2.98 -13.28
N LEU A 217 2.37 -3.35 -12.77
CA LEU A 217 1.10 -2.69 -13.06
C LEU A 217 0.97 -1.31 -12.41
N GLN A 218 1.79 -1.00 -11.41
CA GLN A 218 1.79 0.29 -10.74
C GLN A 218 2.42 1.36 -11.63
N HIS A 219 1.65 2.38 -12.03
CA HIS A 219 2.10 3.45 -12.92
C HIS A 219 3.30 4.23 -12.37
N ASP A 220 3.33 4.47 -11.06
CA ASP A 220 4.40 5.23 -10.42
C ASP A 220 5.75 4.50 -10.38
N LEU A 221 5.73 3.17 -10.37
CA LEU A 221 6.96 2.35 -10.36
C LEU A 221 7.64 2.30 -11.73
N GLN A 222 6.98 2.76 -12.78
CA GLN A 222 7.51 2.84 -14.14
C GLN A 222 8.08 4.21 -14.50
N GLY A 223 8.20 5.10 -13.53
CA GLY A 223 8.73 6.43 -13.72
C GLY A 223 10.12 6.44 -14.37
N ALA A 224 10.39 7.44 -15.21
CA ALA A 224 11.70 7.60 -15.85
C ALA A 224 12.80 7.72 -14.79
N LEU A 225 13.80 6.85 -14.89
CA LEU A 225 14.94 6.89 -13.96
C LEU A 225 15.63 8.25 -14.00
N PRO A 226 16.02 8.81 -12.84
CA PRO A 226 16.82 10.03 -12.75
C PRO A 226 18.08 9.91 -13.64
N LEU A 227 18.51 11.02 -14.24
CA LEU A 227 19.66 11.08 -15.17
C LEU A 227 20.90 10.38 -14.62
N LYS A 228 21.20 10.59 -13.32
CA LYS A 228 22.31 9.92 -12.62
C LYS A 228 22.21 8.40 -12.64
N LYS A 229 21.02 7.84 -12.39
CA LYS A 229 20.79 6.39 -12.46
C LYS A 229 20.88 5.87 -13.88
N ARG A 230 20.37 6.60 -14.88
CA ARG A 230 20.49 6.26 -16.31
C ARG A 230 21.94 6.20 -16.76
N LEU A 231 22.73 7.21 -16.39
CA LEU A 231 24.16 7.26 -16.71
C LEU A 231 24.92 6.12 -16.04
N ARG A 232 24.68 5.86 -14.76
CA ARG A 232 25.26 4.73 -14.03
C ARG A 232 24.93 3.40 -14.69
N ARG A 233 23.69 3.16 -15.13
CA ARG A 233 23.29 1.95 -15.84
C ARG A 233 23.99 1.83 -17.20
N LEU A 234 24.12 2.94 -17.92
CA LEU A 234 24.87 2.95 -19.18
C LEU A 234 26.34 2.55 -18.98
N ILE A 235 27.01 3.13 -18.00
CA ILE A 235 28.41 2.77 -17.65
C ILE A 235 28.51 1.29 -17.26
N GLN A 236 27.63 0.80 -16.41
CA GLN A 236 27.64 -0.61 -16.00
C GLN A 236 27.34 -1.56 -17.16
N ARG A 237 26.49 -1.16 -18.11
CA ARG A 237 26.26 -1.92 -19.35
C ARG A 237 27.50 -1.99 -20.22
N LEU A 238 28.19 -0.87 -20.39
CA LEU A 238 29.38 -0.77 -21.26
C LEU A 238 30.61 -1.47 -20.65
N LEU A 239 30.83 -1.28 -19.33
CA LEU A 239 32.04 -1.77 -18.67
C LEU A 239 31.90 -3.20 -18.11
N ALA A 240 30.71 -3.58 -17.65
CA ALA A 240 30.47 -4.87 -17.00
C ALA A 240 29.50 -5.77 -17.75
N GLY A 241 29.05 -5.40 -18.94
CA GLY A 241 28.06 -6.16 -19.72
C GLY A 241 26.72 -6.36 -19.02
N ARG A 242 26.47 -5.63 -17.94
CA ARG A 242 25.28 -5.81 -17.11
C ARG A 242 24.03 -5.34 -17.82
N ARG A 243 23.05 -6.22 -17.96
CA ARG A 243 21.73 -5.92 -18.52
C ARG A 243 20.69 -5.90 -17.40
N TRP A 244 19.71 -5.00 -17.53
CA TRP A 244 18.56 -4.93 -16.64
C TRP A 244 17.34 -5.39 -17.39
N PRO A 245 16.44 -6.18 -16.77
CA PRO A 245 15.17 -6.50 -17.39
C PRO A 245 14.37 -5.21 -17.67
N ALA A 246 13.47 -5.27 -18.63
CA ALA A 246 12.61 -4.13 -18.99
C ALA A 246 11.75 -3.63 -17.82
N THR A 247 11.42 -4.54 -16.90
CA THR A 247 10.68 -4.26 -15.68
C THR A 247 11.51 -4.65 -14.46
N GLY A 248 11.57 -3.80 -13.44
CA GLY A 248 11.77 -4.29 -12.10
C GLY A 248 13.15 -4.32 -11.51
N GLU A 249 14.14 -3.60 -12.02
CA GLU A 249 15.40 -3.40 -11.30
C GLU A 249 15.54 -2.04 -10.62
N ASP A 250 14.44 -1.38 -10.34
CA ASP A 250 14.54 -0.29 -9.39
C ASP A 250 14.66 -0.86 -7.96
N GLU A 251 14.92 0.01 -7.03
CA GLU A 251 15.14 -0.37 -5.64
C GLU A 251 13.88 -1.00 -5.01
N PHE A 252 12.70 -0.61 -5.48
CA PHE A 252 11.44 -1.10 -4.99
C PHE A 252 11.22 -2.58 -5.31
N PHE A 253 11.47 -2.97 -6.58
CA PHE A 253 11.39 -4.38 -6.99
C PHE A 253 12.42 -5.24 -6.23
N ARG A 254 13.63 -4.72 -6.03
CA ARG A 254 14.66 -5.39 -5.24
C ARG A 254 14.20 -5.67 -3.81
N LYS A 255 13.50 -4.73 -3.20
CA LYS A 255 12.98 -4.87 -1.83
C LYS A 255 11.78 -5.81 -1.76
N ALA A 256 10.88 -5.72 -2.72
CA ALA A 256 9.60 -6.40 -2.68
C ALA A 256 9.61 -7.82 -3.25
N VAL A 257 10.40 -8.09 -4.32
CA VAL A 257 10.44 -9.43 -4.95
C VAL A 257 11.49 -10.29 -4.27
N ARG A 258 11.06 -11.10 -3.33
CA ARG A 258 11.93 -11.94 -2.47
C ARG A 258 11.49 -13.40 -2.51
N ARG A 259 12.35 -14.32 -2.02
CA ARG A 259 12.04 -15.75 -1.92
C ARG A 259 10.98 -16.09 -0.88
N HIS A 260 10.72 -15.21 0.04
CA HIS A 260 9.66 -15.34 1.03
C HIS A 260 9.22 -13.97 1.50
N GLU A 261 8.03 -13.90 2.04
CA GLU A 261 7.52 -12.74 2.77
C GLU A 261 7.94 -12.81 4.24
N LEU A 262 7.70 -11.73 4.97
CA LEU A 262 7.92 -11.69 6.41
C LEU A 262 6.76 -10.94 7.08
N PHE A 263 6.11 -11.62 8.00
CA PHE A 263 4.99 -11.08 8.76
C PHE A 263 5.23 -11.30 10.26
N TRP A 264 4.74 -10.36 11.05
CA TRP A 264 4.58 -10.48 12.48
C TRP A 264 3.13 -10.83 12.77
N VAL A 265 2.90 -11.85 13.59
CA VAL A 265 1.58 -12.44 13.84
C VAL A 265 1.14 -12.11 15.25
N ARG A 266 0.06 -11.36 15.41
CA ARG A 266 -0.64 -11.11 16.66
C ARG A 266 -1.95 -11.90 16.68
N GLN A 267 -2.13 -12.73 17.71
CA GLN A 267 -3.42 -13.36 18.01
C GLN A 267 -4.25 -12.36 18.83
N ARG A 268 -5.53 -12.25 18.54
CA ARG A 268 -6.49 -11.38 19.23
C ARG A 268 -7.42 -12.21 20.09
#